data_999d52b09e7a429f665397bef91017d7
#
_entry.id   999d52b09e7a429f665397bef91017d7
#
_cell.length_a   1.000
_cell.length_b   1.000
_cell.length_c   1.000
_cell.angle_alpha   90.00
_cell.angle_beta   90.00
_cell.angle_gamma   90.00
#
_symmetry.space_group_name_H-M   'P 1'
#
loop_
_entity.id
_entity.type
_entity.pdbx_description
1 polymer ?
#
loop_
_entity_poly.entity_id
_entity_poly.type
_entity_poly.pdbx_seq_one_letter_code
_entity_poly.pdbx_strand_id
1 'polypeptide(L)'
;MLCCTLSFNKADGCTNILVTKGASADGSVMVTYAADSHTLYGELYHTPASLFPKGSILRIMEWDTGKYLGEIAQVEKTYSTMGNMNEHQLIITETTFGGREELIDTTGIIDYGSLIYITLQRAKTARQAIEVMTSLVEEYGYASSGESFSIADKDEVWIMEMIGRGTELNKKGINTQKGAVWVAIRIPDGYISAHANQARITTFPLDDPENCLYHKDVINLAREKGYYNGPDTLFSFCDAYAPASYASLRGCESRVWSAFNTLCNGKIGDRPAEYYLDFAMGRNLKNKMPLYVKPEKKISLKEVADAMRDHYEDTPLDMRYDIGAGGFELPYRWRPIGFTVAGKRYENERAIATQQTGFWLVGQARDWLPDEIGGILWFGVDDAATSCLTPVYSSSLRVPHCFEHGNGSMLEYSDESAFWLFNRVTHQAYLRYNLIAPEIRKAVDEHESGALKIIPTIDKEAERILNSNPEKVKEYLTKWSELFATRMFNKWKELDRYLLVKYIDGNVKLQNPDGSFTDNGNNAGIPAEPAQPGYSKRWQEAVASDPHAPILQVPDPKAKKKSTDIEENAAEKESVPAEETAPPAEVSEENDMEETTKDTSVEQVASEETTEVLETLEA
;
A
#
# COMPACT_ATOMS: atom_id res chain seq x y z
N MET A 1 -40.21 10.04 3.60
CA MET A 1 -39.09 9.53 4.36
C MET A 1 -38.04 9.12 3.34
N LEU A 2 -37.19 10.09 2.95
CA LEU A 2 -36.18 9.91 1.92
C LEU A 2 -34.95 9.29 2.62
N CYS A 3 -34.72 8.00 2.39
CA CYS A 3 -33.53 7.31 2.85
C CYS A 3 -32.36 7.77 1.98
N CYS A 4 -31.63 8.82 2.41
CA CYS A 4 -30.32 9.12 1.85
C CYS A 4 -29.39 7.98 2.22
N THR A 5 -29.28 6.98 1.37
CA THR A 5 -28.13 6.09 1.33
C THR A 5 -26.95 6.95 0.89
N LEU A 6 -26.20 7.48 1.85
CA LEU A 6 -24.85 7.97 1.60
C LEU A 6 -24.05 6.76 1.11
N SER A 7 -23.94 6.62 -0.20
CA SER A 7 -22.93 5.77 -0.82
C SER A 7 -21.59 6.33 -0.37
N PHE A 8 -20.95 5.67 0.59
CA PHE A 8 -19.52 5.86 0.79
C PHE A 8 -18.88 5.36 -0.49
N ASN A 9 -18.34 6.28 -1.28
CA ASN A 9 -17.44 5.94 -2.36
C ASN A 9 -16.42 4.96 -1.78
N LYS A 10 -16.15 3.89 -2.51
CA LYS A 10 -15.01 3.01 -2.28
C LYS A 10 -13.78 3.91 -2.35
N ALA A 11 -13.37 4.48 -1.22
CA ALA A 11 -12.10 5.15 -1.14
C ALA A 11 -11.05 4.02 -1.14
N ASP A 12 -10.63 3.64 -2.33
CA ASP A 12 -9.37 2.98 -2.54
C ASP A 12 -8.33 3.94 -1.98
N GLY A 13 -7.51 3.49 -1.04
CA GLY A 13 -6.79 4.41 -0.19
C GLY A 13 -5.30 4.35 -0.44
N CYS A 14 -4.76 5.16 -1.35
CA CYS A 14 -3.33 5.24 -1.67
C CYS A 14 -2.56 6.11 -0.67
N THR A 15 -1.23 5.93 -0.56
CA THR A 15 -0.35 6.76 0.24
C THR A 15 0.96 7.00 -0.48
N ASN A 16 1.38 8.26 -0.57
CA ASN A 16 2.65 8.66 -1.17
C ASN A 16 3.49 9.48 -0.20
N ILE A 17 4.80 9.21 -0.19
CA ILE A 17 5.82 10.00 0.49
C ILE A 17 6.83 10.43 -0.57
N LEU A 18 7.23 11.69 -0.56
CA LEU A 18 8.16 12.28 -1.51
C LEU A 18 9.38 12.80 -0.75
N VAL A 19 10.57 12.40 -1.18
CA VAL A 19 11.85 12.81 -0.59
C VAL A 19 12.70 13.44 -1.67
N THR A 20 13.01 14.72 -1.51
CA THR A 20 13.89 15.41 -2.44
C THR A 20 15.36 15.00 -2.23
N LYS A 21 16.17 15.22 -3.23
CA LYS A 21 17.60 14.95 -3.27
C LYS A 21 18.35 15.46 -2.03
N GLY A 22 18.09 16.73 -1.67
CA GLY A 22 18.67 17.35 -0.48
C GLY A 22 18.17 16.79 0.84
N ALA A 23 17.05 16.09 0.90
CA ALA A 23 16.54 15.41 2.10
C ALA A 23 17.00 13.95 2.21
N SER A 24 17.44 13.34 1.11
CA SER A 24 17.86 11.94 1.05
C SER A 24 19.26 11.71 1.61
N ALA A 25 19.48 10.55 2.22
CA ALA A 25 20.77 10.17 2.83
C ALA A 25 21.85 9.90 1.79
N ASP A 26 21.50 9.36 0.62
CA ASP A 26 22.41 9.06 -0.47
C ASP A 26 22.36 10.09 -1.61
N GLY A 27 21.47 11.09 -1.52
CA GLY A 27 21.30 12.12 -2.54
C GLY A 27 20.37 11.72 -3.68
N SER A 28 19.70 10.56 -3.64
CA SER A 28 18.68 10.19 -4.61
C SER A 28 17.35 10.92 -4.35
N VAL A 29 16.53 11.06 -5.37
CA VAL A 29 15.11 11.38 -5.22
C VAL A 29 14.35 10.08 -4.96
N MET A 30 13.45 10.08 -3.97
CA MET A 30 12.61 8.92 -3.67
C MET A 30 11.14 9.30 -3.63
N VAL A 31 10.30 8.50 -4.26
CA VAL A 31 8.83 8.64 -4.23
C VAL A 31 8.21 7.28 -3.94
N THR A 32 7.34 7.22 -2.93
CA THR A 32 6.62 5.99 -2.61
C THR A 32 5.24 5.96 -3.25
N TYR A 33 4.68 4.76 -3.33
CA TYR A 33 3.28 4.54 -3.65
C TYR A 33 2.81 3.25 -2.98
N ALA A 34 1.66 3.30 -2.32
CA ALA A 34 0.88 2.11 -1.99
C ALA A 34 -0.46 2.22 -2.72
N ALA A 35 -0.74 1.27 -3.60
CA ALA A 35 -1.99 1.18 -4.34
C ALA A 35 -2.95 0.26 -3.57
N ASP A 36 -3.90 0.87 -2.86
CA ASP A 36 -4.73 0.17 -1.89
C ASP A 36 -6.16 0.01 -2.39
N SER A 37 -6.49 -1.18 -2.90
CA SER A 37 -7.83 -1.55 -3.35
C SER A 37 -8.09 -3.04 -3.13
N HIS A 38 -9.27 -3.40 -2.63
CA HIS A 38 -9.68 -4.79 -2.46
C HIS A 38 -9.88 -5.56 -3.78
N THR A 39 -9.83 -4.87 -4.90
CA THR A 39 -10.00 -5.45 -6.25
C THR A 39 -8.72 -5.43 -7.07
N LEU A 40 -7.64 -4.84 -6.55
CA LEU A 40 -6.38 -4.71 -7.26
C LEU A 40 -5.47 -5.92 -6.99
N TYR A 41 -5.08 -6.59 -8.06
CA TYR A 41 -4.06 -7.64 -8.03
C TYR A 41 -2.66 -7.03 -8.10
N GLY A 42 -1.77 -7.47 -7.22
CA GLY A 42 -0.40 -6.95 -7.15
C GLY A 42 0.49 -7.58 -8.23
N GLU A 43 0.73 -6.85 -9.30
CA GLU A 43 1.60 -7.24 -10.40
C GLU A 43 2.39 -6.03 -10.93
N LEU A 44 3.48 -6.27 -11.64
CA LEU A 44 4.35 -5.24 -12.19
C LEU A 44 4.17 -5.16 -13.71
N TYR A 45 3.83 -3.97 -14.20
CA TYR A 45 3.62 -3.73 -15.61
C TYR A 45 4.91 -3.26 -16.28
N HIS A 46 5.16 -3.73 -17.50
CA HIS A 46 6.26 -3.29 -18.35
C HIS A 46 5.74 -2.99 -19.76
N THR A 47 6.09 -1.82 -20.25
CA THR A 47 5.84 -1.45 -21.65
C THR A 47 7.17 -1.12 -22.32
N PRO A 48 7.61 -1.88 -23.32
CA PRO A 48 8.87 -1.61 -23.99
C PRO A 48 8.82 -0.34 -24.83
N ALA A 49 9.96 0.34 -24.95
CA ALA A 49 10.10 1.45 -25.90
C ALA A 49 9.74 0.99 -27.32
N SER A 50 8.97 1.81 -28.04
CA SER A 50 8.42 1.41 -29.34
C SER A 50 8.42 2.58 -30.34
N LEU A 51 8.41 2.22 -31.63
CA LEU A 51 8.22 3.16 -32.73
C LEU A 51 6.88 2.86 -33.42
N PHE A 52 6.08 3.87 -33.63
CA PHE A 52 4.77 3.78 -34.25
C PHE A 52 4.72 4.57 -35.57
N PRO A 53 4.04 4.06 -36.60
CA PRO A 53 3.78 4.84 -37.81
C PRO A 53 3.05 6.15 -37.50
N LYS A 54 3.33 7.19 -38.28
CA LYS A 54 2.60 8.45 -38.19
C LYS A 54 1.09 8.25 -38.38
N GLY A 55 0.29 8.80 -37.47
CA GLY A 55 -1.17 8.65 -37.49
C GLY A 55 -1.68 7.39 -36.80
N SER A 56 -0.82 6.64 -36.10
CA SER A 56 -1.26 5.56 -35.21
C SER A 56 -2.19 6.09 -34.11
N ILE A 57 -3.08 5.23 -33.65
CA ILE A 57 -4.00 5.52 -32.54
C ILE A 57 -3.70 4.62 -31.37
N LEU A 58 -3.97 5.12 -30.15
CA LEU A 58 -3.92 4.38 -28.89
C LEU A 58 -5.34 4.27 -28.32
N ARG A 59 -5.77 3.05 -28.05
CA ARG A 59 -7.05 2.78 -27.36
C ARG A 59 -6.86 2.96 -25.87
N ILE A 60 -7.81 3.66 -25.24
CA ILE A 60 -7.81 3.92 -23.80
C ILE A 60 -8.83 2.98 -23.14
N MET A 61 -8.31 2.19 -22.20
CA MET A 61 -9.10 1.37 -21.31
C MET A 61 -8.98 1.96 -19.91
N GLU A 62 -10.11 2.19 -19.23
CA GLU A 62 -10.11 2.67 -17.84
C GLU A 62 -9.31 1.72 -16.96
N TRP A 63 -8.39 2.26 -16.18
CA TRP A 63 -7.42 1.49 -15.41
C TRP A 63 -8.07 0.51 -14.42
N ASP A 64 -9.06 0.98 -13.64
CA ASP A 64 -9.65 0.19 -12.56
C ASP A 64 -10.62 -0.89 -13.05
N THR A 65 -11.28 -0.66 -14.18
CA THR A 65 -12.40 -1.52 -14.64
C THR A 65 -12.14 -2.23 -15.96
N GLY A 66 -11.13 -1.80 -16.71
CA GLY A 66 -10.88 -2.27 -18.08
C GLY A 66 -11.94 -1.81 -19.10
N LYS A 67 -12.80 -0.85 -18.73
CA LYS A 67 -13.82 -0.31 -19.64
C LYS A 67 -13.18 0.51 -20.76
N TYR A 68 -13.59 0.29 -21.98
CA TYR A 68 -13.16 1.12 -23.12
C TYR A 68 -13.71 2.55 -22.99
N LEU A 69 -12.82 3.55 -23.00
CA LEU A 69 -13.17 4.97 -22.90
C LEU A 69 -13.09 5.68 -24.26
N GLY A 70 -12.15 5.33 -25.13
CA GLY A 70 -11.98 6.00 -26.41
C GLY A 70 -10.62 5.77 -27.04
N GLU A 71 -10.23 6.65 -27.95
CA GLU A 71 -8.99 6.60 -28.70
C GLU A 71 -8.31 7.96 -28.73
N ILE A 72 -6.96 7.96 -28.63
CA ILE A 72 -6.14 9.17 -28.74
C ILE A 72 -5.06 8.97 -29.81
N ALA A 73 -4.44 10.08 -30.25
CA ALA A 73 -3.30 10.00 -31.14
C ALA A 73 -2.10 9.36 -30.43
N GLN A 74 -1.49 8.34 -31.07
CA GLN A 74 -0.23 7.78 -30.61
C GLN A 74 0.96 8.59 -31.14
N VAL A 75 1.95 8.83 -30.25
CA VAL A 75 3.22 9.45 -30.66
C VAL A 75 4.08 8.47 -31.46
N GLU A 76 4.95 8.98 -32.35
CA GLU A 76 5.79 8.13 -33.19
C GLU A 76 6.86 7.35 -32.41
N LYS A 77 7.24 7.82 -31.21
CA LYS A 77 8.21 7.16 -30.33
C LYS A 77 7.75 7.20 -28.89
N THR A 78 7.79 6.04 -28.22
CA THR A 78 7.55 5.90 -26.78
C THR A 78 8.80 5.44 -26.04
N TYR A 79 8.88 5.77 -24.75
CA TYR A 79 9.92 5.30 -23.83
C TYR A 79 9.50 4.00 -23.14
N SER A 80 10.49 3.22 -22.69
CA SER A 80 10.25 2.03 -21.88
C SER A 80 9.81 2.43 -20.46
N THR A 81 8.82 1.71 -19.93
CA THR A 81 8.33 1.89 -18.55
C THR A 81 8.41 0.59 -17.77
N MET A 82 8.78 0.67 -16.50
CA MET A 82 8.74 -0.40 -15.52
C MET A 82 7.87 0.08 -14.34
N GLY A 83 6.63 -0.41 -14.28
CA GLY A 83 5.63 0.11 -13.34
C GLY A 83 5.48 1.63 -13.45
N ASN A 84 5.58 2.29 -12.33
CA ASN A 84 5.43 3.75 -12.19
C ASN A 84 6.72 4.54 -12.50
N MET A 85 7.68 3.93 -13.15
CA MET A 85 8.96 4.56 -13.51
C MET A 85 9.34 4.27 -14.97
N ASN A 86 10.03 5.21 -15.65
CA ASN A 86 10.52 5.00 -17.01
C ASN A 86 12.06 4.93 -17.10
N GLU A 87 12.57 4.61 -18.29
CA GLU A 87 14.01 4.48 -18.56
C GLU A 87 14.81 5.78 -18.42
N HIS A 88 14.16 6.93 -18.21
CA HIS A 88 14.77 8.24 -17.91
C HIS A 88 14.68 8.63 -16.45
N GLN A 89 14.38 7.68 -15.55
CA GLN A 89 14.23 7.88 -14.12
C GLN A 89 13.05 8.80 -13.72
N LEU A 90 12.10 9.05 -14.63
CA LEU A 90 10.86 9.74 -14.32
C LEU A 90 9.93 8.81 -13.53
N ILE A 91 9.39 9.28 -12.40
CA ILE A 91 8.48 8.58 -11.50
C ILE A 91 7.16 9.33 -11.44
N ILE A 92 6.04 8.64 -11.64
CA ILE A 92 4.70 9.22 -11.47
C ILE A 92 3.85 8.26 -10.65
N THR A 93 3.34 8.76 -9.51
CA THR A 93 2.42 8.03 -8.63
C THR A 93 1.26 8.94 -8.24
N GLU A 94 0.23 8.42 -7.54
CA GLU A 94 -0.96 9.22 -7.24
C GLU A 94 -1.63 8.85 -5.90
N THR A 95 -2.60 9.68 -5.51
CA THR A 95 -3.66 9.34 -4.55
C THR A 95 -4.95 10.06 -4.93
N THR A 96 -6.04 9.33 -5.08
CA THR A 96 -7.37 9.88 -5.37
C THR A 96 -7.93 10.65 -4.17
N PHE A 97 -8.16 11.95 -4.29
CA PHE A 97 -8.83 12.73 -3.24
C PHE A 97 -10.34 12.89 -3.47
N GLY A 98 -10.85 12.48 -4.62
CA GLY A 98 -12.25 12.61 -5.00
C GLY A 98 -12.66 14.06 -5.28
N GLY A 99 -12.87 14.84 -4.23
CA GLY A 99 -13.25 16.24 -4.34
C GLY A 99 -14.74 16.41 -4.68
N ARG A 100 -15.05 17.39 -5.55
CA ARG A 100 -16.41 17.71 -5.95
C ARG A 100 -16.88 16.79 -7.07
N GLU A 101 -17.82 15.89 -6.77
CA GLU A 101 -18.34 14.88 -7.71
C GLU A 101 -18.94 15.50 -8.99
N GLU A 102 -19.56 16.69 -8.89
CA GLU A 102 -20.15 17.41 -10.02
C GLU A 102 -19.11 17.89 -11.05
N LEU A 103 -17.83 17.81 -10.73
CA LEU A 103 -16.73 18.18 -11.63
C LEU A 103 -16.16 16.99 -12.43
N ILE A 104 -16.67 15.78 -12.25
CA ILE A 104 -16.29 14.62 -13.06
C ILE A 104 -16.75 14.83 -14.50
N ASP A 105 -15.84 14.70 -15.48
CA ASP A 105 -16.17 14.73 -16.91
C ASP A 105 -16.59 13.32 -17.37
N THR A 106 -17.90 13.07 -17.42
CA THR A 106 -18.46 11.80 -17.87
C THR A 106 -18.26 11.51 -19.36
N THR A 107 -17.70 12.45 -20.11
CA THR A 107 -17.36 12.34 -21.53
C THR A 107 -15.86 12.30 -21.77
N GLY A 108 -15.05 12.49 -20.75
CA GLY A 108 -13.60 12.38 -20.80
C GLY A 108 -13.18 10.95 -21.16
N ILE A 109 -12.04 10.83 -21.81
CA ILE A 109 -11.49 9.53 -22.23
C ILE A 109 -10.12 9.23 -21.62
N ILE A 110 -9.56 10.15 -20.83
CA ILE A 110 -8.31 9.93 -20.08
C ILE A 110 -8.64 9.78 -18.60
N ASP A 111 -8.48 8.59 -18.07
CA ASP A 111 -8.51 8.30 -16.63
C ASP A 111 -7.13 8.51 -16.00
N TYR A 112 -7.07 8.55 -14.65
CA TYR A 112 -5.84 8.84 -13.91
C TYR A 112 -4.71 7.84 -14.20
N GLY A 113 -5.02 6.54 -14.25
CA GLY A 113 -4.04 5.48 -14.49
C GLY A 113 -3.50 5.52 -15.91
N SER A 114 -4.37 5.64 -16.93
CA SER A 114 -3.95 5.85 -18.31
C SER A 114 -3.10 7.12 -18.45
N LEU A 115 -3.45 8.21 -17.74
CA LEU A 115 -2.68 9.44 -17.74
C LEU A 115 -1.25 9.24 -17.25
N ILE A 116 -1.05 8.48 -16.17
CA ILE A 116 0.27 8.13 -15.63
C ILE A 116 1.09 7.36 -16.68
N TYR A 117 0.57 6.23 -17.16
CA TYR A 117 1.34 5.33 -18.01
C TYR A 117 1.61 5.91 -19.40
N ILE A 118 0.68 6.68 -19.97
CA ILE A 118 0.89 7.39 -21.24
C ILE A 118 1.96 8.48 -21.06
N THR A 119 1.94 9.20 -19.95
CA THR A 119 2.92 10.25 -19.68
C THR A 119 4.32 9.69 -19.47
N LEU A 120 4.46 8.59 -18.72
CA LEU A 120 5.76 7.89 -18.57
C LEU A 120 6.35 7.46 -19.91
N GLN A 121 5.52 7.11 -20.89
CA GLN A 121 5.95 6.75 -22.24
C GLN A 121 6.34 7.97 -23.10
N ARG A 122 6.00 9.20 -22.72
CA ARG A 122 6.12 10.41 -23.55
C ARG A 122 7.02 11.50 -22.96
N ALA A 123 7.33 11.45 -21.67
CA ALA A 123 8.11 12.47 -20.96
C ALA A 123 9.41 11.89 -20.39
N LYS A 124 10.44 12.76 -20.25
CA LYS A 124 11.74 12.41 -19.66
C LYS A 124 11.96 13.09 -18.31
N THR A 125 11.32 14.23 -18.09
CA THR A 125 11.49 15.04 -16.88
C THR A 125 10.16 15.34 -16.23
N ALA A 126 10.17 15.71 -14.95
CA ALA A 126 8.98 16.05 -14.20
C ALA A 126 8.20 17.22 -14.87
N ARG A 127 8.89 18.24 -15.38
CA ARG A 127 8.23 19.37 -16.08
C ARG A 127 7.59 18.93 -17.40
N GLN A 128 8.28 18.10 -18.18
CA GLN A 128 7.68 17.53 -19.41
C GLN A 128 6.47 16.64 -19.07
N ALA A 129 6.53 15.90 -17.95
CA ALA A 129 5.39 15.12 -17.51
C ALA A 129 4.17 15.99 -17.20
N ILE A 130 4.34 17.08 -16.46
CA ILE A 130 3.25 18.04 -16.19
C ILE A 130 2.67 18.60 -17.49
N GLU A 131 3.51 18.97 -18.46
CA GLU A 131 3.08 19.48 -19.76
C GLU A 131 2.28 18.42 -20.54
N VAL A 132 2.76 17.18 -20.61
CA VAL A 132 2.09 16.05 -21.29
C VAL A 132 0.74 15.75 -20.62
N MET A 133 0.70 15.61 -19.30
CA MET A 133 -0.52 15.31 -18.54
C MET A 133 -1.59 16.36 -18.78
N THR A 134 -1.22 17.62 -18.63
CA THR A 134 -2.16 18.74 -18.74
C THR A 134 -2.65 18.95 -20.18
N SER A 135 -1.80 18.72 -21.18
CA SER A 135 -2.18 18.77 -22.60
C SER A 135 -3.14 17.64 -22.98
N LEU A 136 -2.90 16.43 -22.47
CA LEU A 136 -3.77 15.27 -22.73
C LEU A 136 -5.18 15.48 -22.16
N VAL A 137 -5.30 15.94 -20.92
CA VAL A 137 -6.63 16.16 -20.32
C VAL A 137 -7.36 17.34 -20.95
N GLU A 138 -6.66 18.39 -21.40
CA GLU A 138 -7.28 19.52 -22.13
C GLU A 138 -7.81 19.06 -23.49
N GLU A 139 -7.08 18.21 -24.21
CA GLU A 139 -7.46 17.75 -25.54
C GLU A 139 -8.56 16.65 -25.48
N TYR A 140 -8.43 15.68 -24.55
CA TYR A 140 -9.25 14.46 -24.54
C TYR A 140 -10.28 14.41 -23.40
N GLY A 141 -10.25 15.35 -22.43
CA GLY A 141 -11.08 15.32 -21.24
C GLY A 141 -10.55 14.39 -20.15
N TYR A 142 -10.91 14.67 -18.90
CA TYR A 142 -10.46 13.95 -17.72
C TYR A 142 -11.61 13.15 -17.08
N ALA A 143 -11.54 11.84 -17.16
CA ALA A 143 -12.64 10.92 -16.79
C ALA A 143 -12.70 10.56 -15.30
N SER A 144 -11.62 10.83 -14.54
CA SER A 144 -11.54 10.46 -13.11
C SER A 144 -12.03 11.57 -12.19
N SER A 145 -12.20 11.25 -10.92
CA SER A 145 -12.38 12.21 -9.83
C SER A 145 -11.10 13.00 -9.56
N GLY A 146 -11.04 13.78 -8.48
CA GLY A 146 -9.85 14.57 -8.18
C GLY A 146 -8.66 13.72 -7.74
N GLU A 147 -7.47 14.04 -8.26
CA GLU A 147 -6.22 13.31 -8.02
C GLU A 147 -5.08 14.21 -7.57
N SER A 148 -4.27 13.70 -6.62
CA SER A 148 -2.96 14.23 -6.28
C SER A 148 -1.89 13.36 -6.91
N PHE A 149 -1.12 13.90 -7.85
CA PHE A 149 -0.01 13.22 -8.50
C PHE A 149 1.31 13.60 -7.83
N SER A 150 2.15 12.60 -7.53
CA SER A 150 3.58 12.79 -7.28
C SER A 150 4.32 12.63 -8.59
N ILE A 151 5.05 13.65 -9.02
CA ILE A 151 5.79 13.66 -10.28
C ILE A 151 7.23 14.01 -9.97
N ALA A 152 8.16 13.10 -10.22
CA ALA A 152 9.57 13.32 -9.89
C ALA A 152 10.51 12.76 -10.94
N ASP A 153 11.62 13.44 -11.12
CA ASP A 153 12.78 12.93 -11.82
C ASP A 153 14.01 12.97 -10.89
N LYS A 154 15.19 12.75 -11.41
CA LYS A 154 16.44 12.78 -10.64
C LYS A 154 16.81 14.14 -10.06
N ASP A 155 16.13 15.23 -10.47
CA ASP A 155 16.46 16.61 -10.12
C ASP A 155 15.33 17.33 -9.38
N GLU A 156 14.08 17.07 -9.73
CA GLU A 156 12.92 17.79 -9.21
C GLU A 156 11.82 16.85 -8.69
N VAL A 157 11.09 17.32 -7.67
CA VAL A 157 9.93 16.63 -7.08
C VAL A 157 8.76 17.59 -7.05
N TRP A 158 7.61 17.16 -7.58
CA TRP A 158 6.39 17.95 -7.68
C TRP A 158 5.19 17.22 -7.10
N ILE A 159 4.26 17.96 -6.51
CA ILE A 159 2.88 17.51 -6.27
C ILE A 159 1.98 18.31 -7.23
N MET A 160 1.16 17.60 -8.00
CA MET A 160 0.13 18.21 -8.85
C MET A 160 -1.25 17.72 -8.39
N GLU A 161 -2.12 18.64 -8.02
CA GLU A 161 -3.51 18.35 -7.73
C GLU A 161 -4.41 18.77 -8.89
N MET A 162 -5.22 17.84 -9.38
CA MET A 162 -6.04 17.99 -10.58
C MET A 162 -7.47 17.52 -10.33
N ILE A 163 -8.44 18.22 -10.91
CA ILE A 163 -9.86 17.83 -10.92
C ILE A 163 -10.52 18.26 -12.23
N GLY A 164 -11.48 17.49 -12.71
CA GLY A 164 -12.24 17.84 -13.91
C GLY A 164 -12.99 19.15 -13.81
N ARG A 165 -13.61 19.57 -14.90
CA ARG A 165 -14.41 20.81 -14.99
C ARG A 165 -15.91 20.56 -15.03
N GLY A 166 -16.31 19.26 -15.05
CA GLY A 166 -17.70 18.79 -15.12
C GLY A 166 -18.16 18.49 -16.55
N THR A 167 -19.44 18.17 -16.68
CA THR A 167 -20.05 17.81 -17.97
C THR A 167 -21.20 18.76 -18.28
N GLU A 168 -21.02 19.62 -19.27
CA GLU A 168 -22.04 20.51 -19.82
C GLU A 168 -22.16 20.30 -21.32
N LEU A 169 -23.19 19.55 -21.75
CA LEU A 169 -23.36 19.21 -23.16
C LEU A 169 -24.09 20.32 -23.92
N ASN A 170 -23.52 20.75 -25.04
CA ASN A 170 -24.18 21.63 -25.99
C ASN A 170 -25.24 20.85 -26.80
N LYS A 171 -25.97 21.53 -27.67
CA LYS A 171 -27.01 20.93 -28.54
C LYS A 171 -26.51 19.82 -29.48
N LYS A 172 -25.19 19.68 -29.65
CA LYS A 172 -24.55 18.64 -30.47
C LYS A 172 -24.04 17.49 -29.62
N GLY A 173 -24.27 17.48 -28.30
CA GLY A 173 -23.75 16.46 -27.37
C GLY A 173 -22.25 16.60 -27.07
N ILE A 174 -21.62 17.75 -27.35
CA ILE A 174 -20.21 18.00 -27.07
C ILE A 174 -20.09 18.69 -25.71
N ASN A 175 -19.22 18.19 -24.83
CA ASN A 175 -18.94 18.80 -23.54
C ASN A 175 -18.19 20.13 -23.73
N THR A 176 -18.77 21.22 -23.25
CA THR A 176 -18.19 22.57 -23.31
C THR A 176 -17.24 22.86 -22.15
N GLN A 177 -17.22 22.01 -21.12
CA GLN A 177 -16.36 22.08 -19.95
C GLN A 177 -15.22 21.03 -19.98
N LYS A 178 -14.96 20.46 -21.16
CA LYS A 178 -13.92 19.43 -21.30
C LYS A 178 -12.57 19.91 -20.75
N GLY A 179 -11.81 19.00 -20.10
CA GLY A 179 -10.52 19.29 -19.51
C GLY A 179 -10.51 19.20 -17.98
N ALA A 180 -9.46 19.73 -17.39
CA ALA A 180 -9.28 19.77 -15.94
C ALA A 180 -8.71 21.13 -15.50
N VAL A 181 -8.89 21.44 -14.20
CA VAL A 181 -8.12 22.50 -13.53
C VAL A 181 -7.15 21.84 -12.56
N TRP A 182 -5.99 22.45 -12.41
CA TRP A 182 -4.89 21.85 -11.65
C TRP A 182 -3.92 22.91 -11.12
N VAL A 183 -3.19 22.53 -10.07
CA VAL A 183 -2.03 23.28 -9.53
C VAL A 183 -0.91 22.28 -9.26
N ALA A 184 0.30 22.59 -9.68
CA ALA A 184 1.51 21.82 -9.43
C ALA A 184 2.50 22.66 -8.62
N ILE A 185 2.98 22.13 -7.49
CA ILE A 185 3.94 22.78 -6.60
C ILE A 185 5.23 21.95 -6.57
N ARG A 186 6.36 22.59 -6.88
CA ARG A 186 7.68 22.01 -6.69
C ARG A 186 8.02 21.95 -5.20
N ILE A 187 8.42 20.79 -4.73
CA ILE A 187 8.89 20.62 -3.35
C ILE A 187 10.33 21.16 -3.28
N PRO A 188 10.62 22.10 -2.37
CA PRO A 188 11.96 22.67 -2.25
C PRO A 188 12.99 21.59 -1.91
N ASP A 189 14.20 21.69 -2.48
CA ASP A 189 15.26 20.74 -2.17
C ASP A 189 15.63 20.76 -0.67
N GLY A 190 15.87 19.58 -0.10
CA GLY A 190 16.06 19.37 1.34
C GLY A 190 14.77 19.18 2.14
N TYR A 191 13.61 19.12 1.47
CA TYR A 191 12.30 18.89 2.11
C TYR A 191 11.71 17.54 1.70
N ILE A 192 10.75 17.09 2.51
CA ILE A 192 9.87 15.95 2.21
C ILE A 192 8.42 16.42 2.13
N SER A 193 7.60 15.65 1.42
CA SER A 193 6.16 15.83 1.40
C SER A 193 5.46 14.48 1.44
N ALA A 194 4.15 14.49 1.67
CA ALA A 194 3.32 13.30 1.60
C ALA A 194 1.87 13.70 1.26
N HIS A 195 1.13 12.79 0.65
CA HIS A 195 -0.31 12.91 0.44
C HIS A 195 -0.99 11.54 0.50
N ALA A 196 -2.25 11.52 0.90
CA ALA A 196 -2.98 10.30 1.15
C ALA A 196 -4.51 10.54 1.01
N ASN A 197 -5.01 10.62 -0.21
CA ASN A 197 -6.43 10.77 -0.57
C ASN A 197 -7.12 12.04 -0.02
N GLN A 198 -6.38 13.11 0.18
CA GLN A 198 -6.90 14.46 0.45
C GLN A 198 -6.06 15.48 -0.30
N ALA A 199 -6.70 16.41 -1.00
CA ALA A 199 -6.00 17.55 -1.60
C ALA A 199 -5.41 18.43 -0.51
N ARG A 200 -4.15 18.86 -0.66
CA ARG A 200 -3.36 19.56 0.37
C ARG A 200 -2.83 20.92 -0.08
N ILE A 201 -2.83 21.21 -1.39
CA ILE A 201 -2.41 22.50 -1.89
C ILE A 201 -3.41 23.57 -1.45
N THR A 202 -2.95 24.48 -0.57
CA THR A 202 -3.70 25.64 -0.13
C THR A 202 -3.49 26.82 -1.08
N THR A 203 -3.09 27.97 -0.56
CA THR A 203 -2.64 29.11 -1.38
C THR A 203 -1.31 28.80 -2.05
N PHE A 204 -1.11 29.33 -3.23
CA PHE A 204 0.08 29.11 -4.03
C PHE A 204 0.52 30.42 -4.73
N PRO A 205 1.82 30.57 -5.06
CA PRO A 205 2.32 31.76 -5.73
C PRO A 205 1.79 31.84 -7.17
N LEU A 206 1.29 33.03 -7.57
CA LEU A 206 0.74 33.27 -8.90
C LEU A 206 1.77 33.77 -9.91
N ASP A 207 2.94 34.16 -9.45
CA ASP A 207 4.02 34.81 -10.21
C ASP A 207 5.38 34.09 -10.10
N ASP A 208 5.39 32.82 -9.70
CA ASP A 208 6.59 31.99 -9.60
C ASP A 208 6.50 30.73 -10.49
N PRO A 209 6.67 30.85 -11.81
CA PRO A 209 6.54 29.72 -12.73
C PRO A 209 7.68 28.69 -12.60
N GLU A 210 8.72 28.97 -11.83
CA GLU A 210 9.76 28.01 -11.54
C GLU A 210 9.31 26.98 -10.49
N ASN A 211 8.52 27.41 -9.50
CA ASN A 211 8.12 26.56 -8.38
C ASN A 211 6.61 26.30 -8.33
N CYS A 212 5.81 26.96 -9.16
CA CYS A 212 4.37 26.77 -9.21
C CYS A 212 3.85 26.88 -10.64
N LEU A 213 3.19 25.83 -11.11
CA LEU A 213 2.47 25.81 -12.38
C LEU A 213 0.99 25.59 -12.08
N TYR A 214 0.09 26.24 -12.84
CA TYR A 214 -1.33 26.07 -12.62
C TYR A 214 -2.16 26.36 -13.89
N HIS A 215 -3.35 25.78 -13.95
CA HIS A 215 -4.28 26.04 -15.04
C HIS A 215 -4.84 27.47 -14.92
N LYS A 216 -4.84 28.23 -16.04
CA LYS A 216 -5.27 29.64 -16.10
C LYS A 216 -6.66 29.90 -15.52
N ASP A 217 -7.58 28.93 -15.64
CA ASP A 217 -8.96 29.05 -15.18
C ASP A 217 -9.21 28.47 -13.79
N VAL A 218 -8.16 28.02 -13.06
CA VAL A 218 -8.32 27.33 -11.76
C VAL A 218 -9.06 28.18 -10.72
N ILE A 219 -8.88 29.50 -10.72
CA ILE A 219 -9.58 30.40 -9.81
C ILE A 219 -10.95 30.80 -10.39
N ASN A 220 -11.02 31.05 -11.71
CA ASN A 220 -12.26 31.48 -12.34
C ASN A 220 -13.33 30.41 -12.32
N LEU A 221 -12.99 29.15 -12.58
CA LEU A 221 -13.94 28.03 -12.45
C LEU A 221 -14.52 27.94 -11.04
N ALA A 222 -13.69 28.10 -10.00
CA ALA A 222 -14.16 28.09 -8.63
C ALA A 222 -15.14 29.24 -8.32
N ARG A 223 -14.93 30.41 -8.93
CA ARG A 223 -15.87 31.55 -8.83
C ARG A 223 -17.18 31.27 -9.57
N GLU A 224 -17.10 30.78 -10.80
CA GLU A 224 -18.28 30.43 -11.62
C GLU A 224 -19.16 29.39 -10.95
N LYS A 225 -18.55 28.39 -10.32
CA LYS A 225 -19.26 27.34 -9.57
C LYS A 225 -19.69 27.77 -8.16
N GLY A 226 -19.32 28.98 -7.71
CA GLY A 226 -19.66 29.50 -6.39
C GLY A 226 -18.88 28.92 -5.23
N TYR A 227 -17.75 28.28 -5.49
CA TYR A 227 -16.88 27.68 -4.45
C TYR A 227 -15.97 28.71 -3.80
N TYR A 228 -15.71 29.83 -4.47
CA TYR A 228 -14.82 30.89 -4.02
C TYR A 228 -15.26 32.27 -4.55
N ASN A 229 -15.08 33.34 -3.73
CA ASN A 229 -15.39 34.71 -4.14
C ASN A 229 -14.40 35.75 -3.59
N GLY A 230 -13.24 35.31 -3.12
CA GLY A 230 -12.20 36.18 -2.54
C GLY A 230 -11.15 36.69 -3.55
N PRO A 231 -10.10 37.39 -3.07
CA PRO A 231 -8.96 37.81 -3.87
C PRO A 231 -8.13 36.61 -4.36
N ASP A 232 -7.56 36.67 -5.57
CA ASP A 232 -6.76 35.58 -6.15
C ASP A 232 -5.61 35.13 -5.24
N THR A 233 -4.96 36.04 -4.55
CA THR A 233 -3.84 35.78 -3.63
C THR A 233 -4.22 34.96 -2.38
N LEU A 234 -5.52 34.84 -2.09
CA LEU A 234 -6.04 34.04 -0.97
C LEU A 234 -6.78 32.78 -1.44
N PHE A 235 -6.74 32.49 -2.73
CA PHE A 235 -7.36 31.29 -3.26
C PHE A 235 -6.63 30.05 -2.75
N SER A 236 -7.39 29.11 -2.18
CA SER A 236 -6.90 27.80 -1.70
C SER A 236 -7.52 26.71 -2.56
N PHE A 237 -6.68 25.93 -3.27
CA PHE A 237 -7.15 24.86 -4.15
C PHE A 237 -7.95 23.82 -3.39
N CYS A 238 -7.38 23.27 -2.32
CA CYS A 238 -8.04 22.20 -1.55
C CYS A 238 -9.34 22.67 -0.89
N ASP A 239 -9.44 23.92 -0.42
CA ASP A 239 -10.68 24.43 0.17
C ASP A 239 -11.78 24.64 -0.87
N ALA A 240 -11.42 25.02 -2.09
CA ALA A 240 -12.38 25.20 -3.18
C ALA A 240 -12.85 23.87 -3.76
N TYR A 241 -11.95 22.95 -4.05
CA TYR A 241 -12.23 21.75 -4.85
C TYR A 241 -12.36 20.45 -4.05
N ALA A 242 -11.76 20.36 -2.87
CA ALA A 242 -11.80 19.19 -2.00
C ALA A 242 -11.88 19.60 -0.50
N PRO A 243 -12.96 20.28 -0.08
CA PRO A 243 -13.06 20.79 1.29
C PRO A 243 -12.95 19.66 2.31
N ALA A 244 -12.11 19.87 3.31
CA ALA A 244 -11.86 18.89 4.35
C ALA A 244 -13.12 18.56 5.17
N SER A 245 -13.29 17.29 5.49
CA SER A 245 -14.32 16.76 6.37
C SER A 245 -13.69 15.94 7.50
N TYR A 246 -14.47 15.60 8.53
CA TYR A 246 -14.02 14.68 9.57
C TYR A 246 -13.44 13.37 8.98
N ALA A 247 -14.19 12.73 8.10
CA ALA A 247 -13.82 11.44 7.52
C ALA A 247 -12.57 11.54 6.63
N SER A 248 -12.48 12.59 5.79
CA SER A 248 -11.32 12.78 4.91
C SER A 248 -10.04 13.10 5.69
N LEU A 249 -10.12 13.82 6.81
CA LEU A 249 -8.93 14.07 7.63
C LEU A 249 -8.53 12.82 8.43
N ARG A 250 -9.49 12.20 9.13
CA ARG A 250 -9.20 11.01 9.95
C ARG A 250 -8.72 9.81 9.12
N GLY A 251 -9.28 9.60 7.94
CA GLY A 251 -8.86 8.51 7.04
C GLY A 251 -7.64 8.83 6.19
N CYS A 252 -7.33 10.11 5.97
CA CYS A 252 -6.31 10.56 5.01
C CYS A 252 -5.19 11.36 5.66
N GLU A 253 -5.45 12.54 6.22
CA GLU A 253 -4.41 13.38 6.82
C GLU A 253 -3.73 12.77 8.05
N SER A 254 -4.38 11.84 8.74
CA SER A 254 -3.74 11.05 9.80
C SER A 254 -2.53 10.24 9.30
N ARG A 255 -2.59 9.73 8.07
CA ARG A 255 -1.46 9.01 7.43
C ARG A 255 -0.31 9.97 7.10
N VAL A 256 -0.62 11.16 6.60
CA VAL A 256 0.40 12.20 6.36
C VAL A 256 1.01 12.67 7.67
N TRP A 257 0.18 12.85 8.71
CA TRP A 257 0.65 13.19 10.05
C TRP A 257 1.64 12.15 10.57
N SER A 258 1.32 10.85 10.43
CA SER A 258 2.19 9.77 10.88
C SER A 258 3.49 9.71 10.10
N ALA A 259 3.44 9.85 8.78
CA ALA A 259 4.64 9.91 7.94
C ALA A 259 5.59 11.05 8.36
N PHE A 260 5.04 12.26 8.58
CA PHE A 260 5.86 13.38 9.05
C PHE A 260 6.36 13.19 10.49
N ASN A 261 5.50 12.68 11.38
CA ASN A 261 5.89 12.38 12.77
C ASN A 261 7.08 11.40 12.81
N THR A 262 7.01 10.32 12.04
CA THR A 262 8.05 9.29 11.98
C THR A 262 9.33 9.81 11.33
N LEU A 263 9.23 10.39 10.14
CA LEU A 263 10.41 10.81 9.37
C LEU A 263 11.09 12.09 9.91
N CYS A 264 10.37 12.90 10.70
CA CYS A 264 10.89 14.13 11.29
C CYS A 264 11.05 14.05 12.81
N ASN A 265 11.16 12.85 13.40
CA ASN A 265 11.42 12.62 14.83
C ASN A 265 10.44 13.38 15.76
N GLY A 266 9.13 13.28 15.51
CA GLY A 266 8.10 13.88 16.35
C GLY A 266 7.86 15.37 16.10
N LYS A 267 8.36 15.93 14.98
CA LYS A 267 8.16 17.33 14.60
C LYS A 267 7.53 17.49 13.22
N ILE A 268 6.71 18.50 13.04
CA ILE A 268 6.15 18.92 11.75
C ILE A 268 6.47 20.41 11.60
N GLY A 269 7.47 20.73 10.78
CA GLY A 269 8.06 22.05 10.76
C GLY A 269 8.67 22.42 12.12
N ASP A 270 8.36 23.61 12.64
CA ASP A 270 8.86 24.08 13.94
C ASP A 270 7.99 23.65 15.13
N ARG A 271 6.97 22.80 14.90
CA ARG A 271 6.02 22.39 15.94
C ARG A 271 6.18 20.91 16.28
N PRO A 272 5.92 20.50 17.54
CA PRO A 272 5.70 19.09 17.85
C PRO A 272 4.56 18.51 17.00
N ALA A 273 4.63 17.24 16.63
CA ALA A 273 3.59 16.60 15.81
C ALA A 273 2.21 16.65 16.47
N GLU A 274 2.13 16.57 17.81
CA GLU A 274 0.89 16.66 18.59
C GLU A 274 0.12 17.97 18.34
N TYR A 275 0.81 19.06 17.96
CA TYR A 275 0.15 20.32 17.62
C TYR A 275 -0.85 20.17 16.47
N TYR A 276 -0.60 19.24 15.55
CA TYR A 276 -1.44 18.95 14.38
C TYR A 276 -2.36 17.73 14.57
N LEU A 277 -2.27 17.01 15.68
CA LEU A 277 -3.00 15.77 15.89
C LEU A 277 -4.53 15.96 15.79
N ASP A 278 -5.06 17.05 16.36
CA ASP A 278 -6.51 17.33 16.26
C ASP A 278 -6.97 17.61 14.83
N PHE A 279 -6.11 18.17 13.98
CA PHE A 279 -6.38 18.27 12.55
C PHE A 279 -6.38 16.88 11.90
N ALA A 280 -5.33 16.11 12.08
CA ALA A 280 -5.22 14.75 11.56
C ALA A 280 -6.39 13.84 12.00
N MET A 281 -6.91 14.03 13.20
CA MET A 281 -8.08 13.32 13.72
C MET A 281 -9.44 13.90 13.25
N GLY A 282 -9.45 14.93 12.42
CA GLY A 282 -10.67 15.58 11.95
C GLY A 282 -11.41 16.44 13.00
N ARG A 283 -10.82 16.68 14.17
CA ARG A 283 -11.44 17.47 15.24
C ARG A 283 -11.30 18.97 15.06
N ASN A 284 -10.22 19.41 14.41
CA ASN A 284 -9.95 20.81 14.09
C ASN A 284 -9.61 20.97 12.60
N LEU A 285 -10.60 21.31 11.77
CA LEU A 285 -10.45 21.44 10.32
C LEU A 285 -9.60 22.63 9.87
N LYS A 286 -9.16 23.50 10.78
CA LYS A 286 -8.48 24.77 10.45
C LYS A 286 -6.97 24.71 10.62
N ASN A 287 -6.46 23.82 11.47
CA ASN A 287 -5.03 23.76 11.82
C ASN A 287 -4.28 22.85 10.85
N LYS A 288 -4.30 23.19 9.54
CA LYS A 288 -3.70 22.39 8.47
C LYS A 288 -2.21 22.19 8.66
N MET A 289 -1.73 20.99 8.38
CA MET A 289 -0.30 20.72 8.27
C MET A 289 0.30 21.40 7.03
N PRO A 290 1.58 21.79 7.07
CA PRO A 290 2.29 22.29 5.89
C PRO A 290 2.33 21.23 4.78
N LEU A 291 2.35 21.66 3.51
CA LEU A 291 2.43 20.78 2.34
C LEU A 291 3.73 19.97 2.34
N TYR A 292 4.82 20.57 2.77
CA TYR A 292 6.15 19.95 2.87
C TYR A 292 6.85 20.38 4.14
N VAL A 293 7.76 19.55 4.65
CA VAL A 293 8.50 19.74 5.89
C VAL A 293 9.99 19.46 5.69
N LYS A 294 10.85 20.13 6.44
CA LYS A 294 12.28 19.87 6.43
C LYS A 294 12.63 18.88 7.53
N PRO A 295 13.13 17.68 7.22
CA PRO A 295 13.55 16.72 8.24
C PRO A 295 14.83 17.21 8.93
N GLU A 296 15.02 16.85 10.20
CA GLU A 296 16.22 17.21 10.97
C GLU A 296 17.46 16.44 10.52
N LYS A 297 17.28 15.24 9.99
CA LYS A 297 18.34 14.37 9.44
C LYS A 297 17.97 13.89 8.05
N LYS A 298 18.97 13.48 7.28
CA LYS A 298 18.77 12.86 5.97
C LYS A 298 18.04 11.53 6.13
N ILE A 299 17.17 11.23 5.19
CA ILE A 299 16.28 10.07 5.20
C ILE A 299 16.83 9.02 4.24
N SER A 300 17.03 7.81 4.73
CA SER A 300 17.44 6.66 3.93
C SER A 300 16.23 5.97 3.27
N LEU A 301 16.50 5.15 2.24
CA LEU A 301 15.48 4.30 1.60
C LEU A 301 14.79 3.39 2.62
N LYS A 302 15.57 2.83 3.58
CA LYS A 302 14.99 1.99 4.63
C LYS A 302 13.99 2.77 5.50
N GLU A 303 14.30 4.00 5.91
CA GLU A 303 13.40 4.82 6.72
C GLU A 303 12.12 5.19 5.97
N VAL A 304 12.21 5.45 4.65
CA VAL A 304 11.04 5.68 3.80
C VAL A 304 10.17 4.42 3.70
N ALA A 305 10.80 3.26 3.46
CA ALA A 305 10.11 1.97 3.42
C ALA A 305 9.46 1.64 4.77
N ASP A 306 10.14 1.92 5.89
CA ASP A 306 9.60 1.70 7.23
C ASP A 306 8.39 2.62 7.52
N ALA A 307 8.41 3.87 7.04
CA ALA A 307 7.27 4.77 7.14
C ALA A 307 6.04 4.26 6.34
N MET A 308 6.25 3.56 5.22
CA MET A 308 5.16 2.91 4.48
C MET A 308 4.57 1.69 5.20
N ARG A 309 5.24 1.17 6.23
CA ARG A 309 4.83 0.02 7.05
C ARG A 309 4.12 0.41 8.34
N ASP A 310 3.89 1.71 8.55
CA ASP A 310 3.39 2.28 9.79
C ASP A 310 1.91 1.97 10.06
N HIS A 311 1.58 1.66 11.32
CA HIS A 311 0.22 1.51 11.85
C HIS A 311 -0.06 2.45 13.02
N TYR A 312 0.60 3.61 13.04
CA TYR A 312 0.50 4.58 14.14
C TYR A 312 1.10 4.08 15.47
N GLU A 313 2.03 3.12 15.44
CA GLU A 313 2.62 2.52 16.63
C GLU A 313 3.14 3.58 17.60
N ASP A 314 2.85 3.36 18.88
CA ASP A 314 3.25 4.23 20.00
C ASP A 314 2.71 5.68 19.94
N THR A 315 1.66 5.90 19.16
CA THR A 315 0.94 7.20 19.07
C THR A 315 -0.47 7.09 19.67
N PRO A 316 -1.19 8.21 19.87
CA PRO A 316 -2.59 8.17 20.28
C PRO A 316 -3.55 7.48 19.30
N LEU A 317 -3.11 7.18 18.06
CA LEU A 317 -3.88 6.49 17.03
C LEU A 317 -3.58 4.99 16.96
N ASP A 318 -2.74 4.47 17.84
CA ASP A 318 -2.32 3.07 17.87
C ASP A 318 -3.48 2.10 18.12
N MET A 319 -3.77 1.28 17.11
CA MET A 319 -4.88 0.33 17.14
C MET A 319 -4.56 -0.98 17.84
N ARG A 320 -3.32 -1.22 18.29
CA ARG A 320 -2.93 -2.47 18.98
C ARG A 320 -3.52 -2.59 20.38
N TYR A 321 -4.09 -1.52 20.91
CA TYR A 321 -4.42 -1.41 22.34
C TYR A 321 -5.92 -1.41 22.66
N ASP A 322 -6.81 -1.31 21.70
CA ASP A 322 -8.25 -1.43 21.97
C ASP A 322 -8.74 -2.89 21.86
N ILE A 323 -10.01 -3.13 22.16
CA ILE A 323 -10.60 -4.47 22.11
C ILE A 323 -10.61 -5.06 20.69
N GLY A 324 -10.62 -4.23 19.66
CA GLY A 324 -10.60 -4.64 18.27
C GLY A 324 -9.27 -5.28 17.83
N ALA A 325 -8.18 -5.06 18.58
CA ALA A 325 -6.88 -5.69 18.35
C ALA A 325 -6.85 -7.16 18.71
N GLY A 326 -7.83 -7.64 19.50
CA GLY A 326 -7.85 -9.01 19.97
C GLY A 326 -6.69 -9.35 20.91
N GLY A 327 -6.53 -10.65 21.15
CA GLY A 327 -5.51 -11.16 22.08
C GLY A 327 -4.08 -11.10 21.56
N PHE A 328 -3.88 -10.83 20.28
CA PHE A 328 -2.58 -10.82 19.60
C PHE A 328 -2.20 -9.48 18.99
N GLU A 329 -2.78 -8.40 19.49
CA GLU A 329 -2.38 -7.00 19.20
C GLU A 329 -2.42 -6.68 17.70
N LEU A 330 -3.46 -7.14 16.99
CA LEU A 330 -3.63 -6.91 15.55
C LEU A 330 -3.87 -5.42 15.27
N PRO A 331 -3.02 -4.73 14.48
CA PRO A 331 -3.17 -3.30 14.20
C PRO A 331 -4.19 -2.99 13.09
N TYR A 332 -4.83 -3.98 12.53
CA TYR A 332 -5.79 -3.84 11.44
C TYR A 332 -7.23 -3.87 11.92
N ARG A 333 -8.13 -3.26 11.13
CA ARG A 333 -9.57 -3.40 11.28
C ARG A 333 -10.19 -3.83 9.96
N TRP A 334 -11.05 -4.85 10.04
CA TRP A 334 -11.76 -5.32 8.86
C TRP A 334 -12.84 -4.32 8.47
N ARG A 335 -13.08 -4.15 7.17
CA ARG A 335 -14.10 -3.24 6.67
C ARG A 335 -15.52 -3.83 6.84
N PRO A 336 -16.53 -3.00 7.11
CA PRO A 336 -16.44 -1.54 7.25
C PRO A 336 -15.78 -1.12 8.57
N ILE A 337 -14.88 -0.13 8.52
CA ILE A 337 -14.18 0.39 9.71
C ILE A 337 -15.05 1.30 10.58
N GLY A 338 -16.18 1.78 10.05
CA GLY A 338 -17.17 2.59 10.77
C GLY A 338 -18.39 1.77 11.16
N PHE A 339 -18.99 2.09 12.33
CA PHE A 339 -20.20 1.44 12.83
C PHE A 339 -21.03 2.39 13.68
N THR A 340 -22.31 2.01 13.96
CA THR A 340 -23.22 2.82 14.77
C THR A 340 -23.81 1.98 15.90
N VAL A 341 -23.71 2.50 17.13
CA VAL A 341 -24.30 1.89 18.32
C VAL A 341 -25.08 2.96 19.09
N ALA A 342 -26.32 2.65 19.47
CA ALA A 342 -27.19 3.57 20.20
C ALA A 342 -27.29 4.97 19.58
N GLY A 343 -27.35 5.06 18.26
CA GLY A 343 -27.43 6.31 17.50
C GLY A 343 -26.12 7.13 17.44
N LYS A 344 -25.03 6.64 18.01
CA LYS A 344 -23.70 7.26 17.92
C LYS A 344 -22.85 6.53 16.89
N ARG A 345 -22.19 7.28 16.01
CA ARG A 345 -21.27 6.76 15.01
C ARG A 345 -19.87 6.65 15.59
N TYR A 346 -19.20 5.56 15.30
CA TYR A 346 -17.81 5.27 15.63
C TYR A 346 -17.05 4.94 14.36
N GLU A 347 -15.75 5.23 14.34
CA GLU A 347 -14.89 4.98 13.19
C GLU A 347 -13.49 4.63 13.69
N ASN A 348 -12.95 3.49 13.22
CA ASN A 348 -11.57 3.07 13.48
C ASN A 348 -10.60 3.85 12.60
N GLU A 349 -9.32 3.76 12.91
CA GLU A 349 -8.24 4.35 12.11
C GLU A 349 -8.01 3.56 10.81
N ARG A 350 -7.46 4.26 9.83
CA ARG A 350 -6.93 3.68 8.61
C ARG A 350 -5.44 4.05 8.54
N ALA A 351 -4.56 3.10 8.80
CA ALA A 351 -3.10 3.27 8.82
C ALA A 351 -2.49 3.39 7.42
N ILE A 352 -1.20 3.70 7.33
CA ILE A 352 -0.45 3.71 6.06
C ILE A 352 -0.39 2.28 5.52
N ALA A 353 0.16 1.33 6.28
CA ALA A 353 0.11 -0.08 5.90
C ALA A 353 -1.29 -0.65 6.12
N THR A 354 -1.78 -1.41 5.15
CA THR A 354 -3.14 -1.96 5.17
C THR A 354 -3.23 -3.26 4.39
N GLN A 355 -4.16 -4.11 4.82
CA GLN A 355 -4.43 -5.43 4.22
C GLN A 355 -5.01 -5.38 2.80
N GLN A 356 -5.39 -4.22 2.29
CA GLN A 356 -5.98 -4.06 0.95
C GLN A 356 -4.96 -3.57 -0.10
N THR A 357 -3.68 -3.52 0.23
CA THR A 357 -2.64 -3.12 -0.71
C THR A 357 -2.49 -4.17 -1.80
N GLY A 358 -2.66 -3.81 -3.06
CA GLY A 358 -2.34 -4.67 -4.19
C GLY A 358 -0.82 -4.73 -4.40
N PHE A 359 -0.21 -3.54 -4.59
CA PHE A 359 1.24 -3.39 -4.64
C PHE A 359 1.69 -2.09 -3.99
N TRP A 360 2.95 -2.03 -3.62
CA TRP A 360 3.59 -0.83 -3.13
C TRP A 360 5.02 -0.72 -3.65
N LEU A 361 5.57 0.48 -3.66
CA LEU A 361 6.88 0.72 -4.24
C LEU A 361 7.60 1.92 -3.61
N VAL A 362 8.92 1.98 -3.83
CA VAL A 362 9.74 3.18 -3.74
C VAL A 362 10.46 3.34 -5.09
N GLY A 363 10.11 4.36 -5.85
CA GLY A 363 10.88 4.79 -7.01
C GLY A 363 12.09 5.59 -6.54
N GLN A 364 13.30 5.19 -6.93
CA GLN A 364 14.56 5.83 -6.58
C GLN A 364 15.27 6.31 -7.86
N ALA A 365 15.46 7.63 -7.99
CA ALA A 365 16.15 8.27 -9.09
C ALA A 365 17.51 8.84 -8.62
N ARG A 366 18.61 8.48 -9.30
CA ARG A 366 19.99 8.74 -8.89
C ARG A 366 20.71 9.53 -9.99
N ASP A 367 20.91 10.82 -9.78
CA ASP A 367 21.47 11.75 -10.77
C ASP A 367 22.96 11.54 -11.08
N TRP A 368 23.70 10.87 -10.19
CA TRP A 368 25.13 10.57 -10.35
C TRP A 368 25.39 9.37 -11.26
N LEU A 369 24.36 8.70 -11.76
CA LEU A 369 24.44 7.56 -12.67
C LEU A 369 23.72 7.87 -14.00
N PRO A 370 24.19 7.28 -15.10
CA PRO A 370 23.47 7.34 -16.38
C PRO A 370 22.02 6.81 -16.25
N ASP A 371 21.12 7.31 -17.10
CA ASP A 371 19.69 6.93 -17.03
C ASP A 371 19.47 5.41 -17.15
N GLU A 372 20.33 4.71 -17.88
CA GLU A 372 20.30 3.25 -18.03
C GLU A 372 20.51 2.49 -16.71
N ILE A 373 21.16 3.11 -15.72
CA ILE A 373 21.56 2.48 -14.45
C ILE A 373 20.88 3.18 -13.26
N GLY A 374 20.65 4.50 -13.36
CA GLY A 374 20.29 5.36 -12.23
C GLY A 374 18.93 5.05 -11.60
N GLY A 375 17.96 4.54 -12.37
CA GLY A 375 16.61 4.28 -11.90
C GLY A 375 16.43 2.90 -11.30
N ILE A 376 15.93 2.82 -10.06
CA ILE A 376 15.50 1.57 -9.42
C ILE A 376 14.05 1.73 -8.94
N LEU A 377 13.20 0.81 -9.34
CA LEU A 377 11.88 0.61 -8.76
C LEU A 377 12.00 -0.49 -7.71
N TRP A 378 11.98 -0.13 -6.44
CA TRP A 378 11.84 -1.05 -5.33
C TRP A 378 10.37 -1.45 -5.25
N PHE A 379 10.05 -2.69 -5.61
CA PHE A 379 8.68 -3.16 -5.79
C PHE A 379 8.32 -4.26 -4.79
N GLY A 380 7.13 -4.16 -4.21
CA GLY A 380 6.54 -5.14 -3.31
C GLY A 380 5.05 -5.32 -3.61
N VAL A 381 4.49 -6.43 -3.18
CA VAL A 381 3.07 -6.77 -3.33
C VAL A 381 2.46 -7.08 -1.97
N ASP A 382 1.14 -6.95 -1.85
CA ASP A 382 0.40 -7.15 -0.61
C ASP A 382 0.75 -6.10 0.47
N ASP A 383 0.32 -6.31 1.68
CA ASP A 383 0.49 -5.46 2.86
C ASP A 383 1.96 -5.07 3.11
N ALA A 384 2.29 -3.78 3.07
CA ALA A 384 3.65 -3.29 3.21
C ALA A 384 4.33 -3.73 4.52
N ALA A 385 3.57 -3.90 5.62
CA ALA A 385 4.13 -4.27 6.91
C ALA A 385 4.61 -5.72 6.98
N THR A 386 4.08 -6.60 6.12
CA THR A 386 4.39 -8.03 6.07
C THR A 386 5.01 -8.45 4.75
N SER A 387 5.35 -7.50 3.88
CA SER A 387 6.00 -7.73 2.59
C SER A 387 7.33 -6.99 2.47
N CYS A 388 8.14 -7.35 1.49
CA CYS A 388 9.43 -6.71 1.24
C CYS A 388 9.50 -6.06 -0.14
N LEU A 389 10.37 -5.07 -0.24
CA LEU A 389 10.75 -4.44 -1.49
C LEU A 389 11.87 -5.22 -2.19
N THR A 390 11.68 -5.44 -3.47
CA THR A 390 12.67 -6.08 -4.35
C THR A 390 13.11 -5.08 -5.41
N PRO A 391 14.43 -4.83 -5.59
CA PRO A 391 14.89 -3.86 -6.58
C PRO A 391 14.74 -4.39 -8.00
N VAL A 392 14.08 -3.58 -8.84
CA VAL A 392 13.97 -3.79 -10.29
C VAL A 392 14.51 -2.55 -10.99
N TYR A 393 15.55 -2.68 -11.80
CA TYR A 393 16.08 -1.54 -12.54
C TYR A 393 15.07 -1.05 -13.58
N SER A 394 14.86 0.27 -13.67
CA SER A 394 13.86 0.88 -14.57
C SER A 394 14.14 0.62 -16.05
N SER A 395 15.39 0.31 -16.38
CA SER A 395 15.85 -0.06 -17.72
C SER A 395 15.74 -1.55 -18.04
N SER A 396 15.24 -2.38 -17.11
CA SER A 396 15.05 -3.81 -17.34
C SER A 396 14.16 -4.08 -18.54
N LEU A 397 14.48 -5.16 -19.28
CA LEU A 397 13.79 -5.55 -20.50
C LEU A 397 12.58 -6.46 -20.25
N ARG A 398 12.47 -7.01 -19.05
CA ARG A 398 11.42 -7.94 -18.62
C ARG A 398 11.10 -7.73 -17.15
N VAL A 399 9.88 -8.07 -16.77
CA VAL A 399 9.45 -8.18 -15.38
C VAL A 399 9.92 -9.54 -14.83
N PRO A 400 10.40 -9.61 -13.57
CA PRO A 400 10.62 -10.89 -12.90
C PRO A 400 9.34 -11.73 -12.86
N HIS A 401 9.44 -13.03 -13.19
CA HIS A 401 8.28 -13.91 -13.41
C HIS A 401 7.25 -13.90 -12.27
N CYS A 402 7.68 -13.85 -11.01
CA CYS A 402 6.75 -13.85 -9.86
C CYS A 402 5.91 -12.56 -9.72
N PHE A 403 6.25 -11.49 -10.44
CA PHE A 403 5.50 -10.23 -10.52
C PHE A 403 4.83 -10.00 -11.88
N GLU A 404 4.97 -10.92 -12.81
CA GLU A 404 4.55 -10.77 -14.20
C GLU A 404 3.02 -10.70 -14.33
N HIS A 405 2.56 -9.81 -15.22
CA HIS A 405 1.15 -9.72 -15.57
C HIS A 405 0.62 -11.03 -16.15
N GLY A 406 -0.54 -11.48 -15.68
CA GLY A 406 -1.17 -12.72 -16.11
C GLY A 406 -0.69 -13.97 -15.35
N ASN A 407 0.20 -13.82 -14.35
CA ASN A 407 0.56 -14.89 -13.42
C ASN A 407 -0.43 -14.93 -12.25
N GLY A 408 -1.65 -15.42 -12.48
CA GLY A 408 -2.78 -15.39 -11.56
C GLY A 408 -3.61 -14.10 -11.66
N SER A 409 -4.62 -13.97 -10.83
CA SER A 409 -5.49 -12.79 -10.71
C SER A 409 -6.18 -12.76 -9.35
N MET A 410 -6.98 -11.73 -9.05
CA MET A 410 -7.82 -11.71 -7.84
C MET A 410 -8.85 -12.85 -7.80
N LEU A 411 -9.12 -13.49 -8.92
CA LEU A 411 -10.09 -14.60 -9.05
C LEU A 411 -9.43 -15.94 -9.35
N GLU A 412 -8.11 -15.96 -9.56
CA GLU A 412 -7.36 -17.16 -9.93
C GLU A 412 -6.03 -17.23 -9.18
N TYR A 413 -5.89 -18.26 -8.36
CA TYR A 413 -4.68 -18.53 -7.58
C TYR A 413 -3.53 -19.04 -8.46
N SER A 414 -2.31 -18.59 -8.17
CA SER A 414 -1.07 -19.11 -8.78
C SER A 414 0.00 -19.36 -7.71
N ASP A 415 0.60 -20.55 -7.72
CA ASP A 415 1.75 -20.90 -6.87
C ASP A 415 3.05 -20.19 -7.27
N GLU A 416 3.08 -19.57 -8.45
CA GLU A 416 4.23 -18.83 -9.00
C GLU A 416 4.12 -17.32 -8.79
N SER A 417 2.98 -16.85 -8.29
CA SER A 417 2.71 -15.44 -8.03
C SER A 417 3.23 -15.01 -6.66
N ALA A 418 4.01 -13.93 -6.65
CA ALA A 418 4.43 -13.28 -5.40
C ALA A 418 3.22 -12.74 -4.62
N PHE A 419 2.21 -12.18 -5.27
CA PHE A 419 1.01 -11.66 -4.61
C PHE A 419 0.34 -12.73 -3.75
N TRP A 420 0.05 -13.91 -4.29
CA TRP A 420 -0.58 -14.98 -3.52
C TRP A 420 0.32 -15.54 -2.42
N LEU A 421 1.62 -15.67 -2.68
CA LEU A 421 2.57 -16.15 -1.69
C LEU A 421 2.69 -15.18 -0.50
N PHE A 422 2.77 -13.88 -0.76
CA PHE A 422 2.81 -12.86 0.28
C PHE A 422 1.52 -12.83 1.08
N ASN A 423 0.35 -12.86 0.42
CA ASN A 423 -0.95 -12.95 1.10
C ASN A 423 -1.04 -14.18 2.04
N ARG A 424 -0.50 -15.34 1.67
CA ARG A 424 -0.46 -16.52 2.55
C ARG A 424 0.34 -16.26 3.82
N VAL A 425 1.52 -15.67 3.69
CA VAL A 425 2.40 -15.31 4.82
C VAL A 425 1.72 -14.26 5.71
N THR A 426 1.16 -13.23 5.10
CA THR A 426 0.43 -12.15 5.78
C THR A 426 -0.77 -12.68 6.57
N HIS A 427 -1.56 -13.58 6.00
CA HIS A 427 -2.72 -14.18 6.70
C HIS A 427 -2.31 -15.02 7.91
N GLN A 428 -1.13 -15.66 7.90
CA GLN A 428 -0.60 -16.28 9.10
C GLN A 428 -0.28 -15.23 10.18
N ALA A 429 0.28 -14.08 9.81
CA ALA A 429 0.54 -13.00 10.76
C ALA A 429 -0.74 -12.43 11.37
N TYR A 430 -1.80 -12.26 10.59
CA TYR A 430 -3.08 -11.75 11.10
C TYR A 430 -3.70 -12.62 12.20
N LEU A 431 -3.40 -13.91 12.22
CA LEU A 431 -3.85 -14.81 13.28
C LEU A 431 -3.16 -14.55 14.63
N ARG A 432 -1.90 -14.10 14.62
CA ARG A 432 -1.07 -13.86 15.81
C ARG A 432 0.00 -12.81 15.54
N TYR A 433 -0.44 -11.62 15.32
CA TYR A 433 0.39 -10.53 14.79
C TYR A 433 1.63 -10.26 15.64
N ASN A 434 1.48 -10.11 16.96
CA ASN A 434 2.60 -9.80 17.86
C ASN A 434 3.66 -10.93 17.96
N LEU A 435 3.35 -12.15 17.52
CA LEU A 435 4.28 -13.28 17.50
C LEU A 435 4.91 -13.49 16.12
N ILE A 436 4.15 -13.32 15.04
CA ILE A 436 4.55 -13.69 13.68
C ILE A 436 5.13 -12.49 12.91
N ALA A 437 4.57 -11.29 13.06
CA ALA A 437 5.08 -10.12 12.35
C ALA A 437 6.58 -9.83 12.60
N PRO A 438 7.13 -10.00 13.82
CA PRO A 438 8.58 -9.85 14.04
C PRO A 438 9.46 -10.84 13.25
N GLU A 439 8.98 -12.07 13.02
CA GLU A 439 9.68 -13.07 12.20
C GLU A 439 9.73 -12.64 10.73
N ILE A 440 8.58 -12.19 10.22
CA ILE A 440 8.48 -11.67 8.85
C ILE A 440 9.37 -10.44 8.71
N ARG A 441 9.33 -9.52 9.68
CA ARG A 441 10.16 -8.30 9.66
C ARG A 441 11.66 -8.64 9.58
N LYS A 442 12.11 -9.66 10.29
CA LYS A 442 13.49 -10.12 10.20
C LYS A 442 13.85 -10.58 8.78
N ALA A 443 12.97 -11.35 8.12
CA ALA A 443 13.19 -11.79 6.75
C ALA A 443 13.19 -10.61 5.76
N VAL A 444 12.33 -9.61 5.97
CA VAL A 444 12.31 -8.36 5.21
C VAL A 444 13.64 -7.61 5.34
N ASP A 445 14.10 -7.38 6.58
CA ASP A 445 15.35 -6.65 6.86
C ASP A 445 16.56 -7.36 6.25
N GLU A 446 16.61 -8.70 6.31
CA GLU A 446 17.67 -9.50 5.69
C GLU A 446 17.69 -9.34 4.16
N HIS A 447 16.54 -9.42 3.51
CA HIS A 447 16.44 -9.29 2.05
C HIS A 447 16.81 -7.88 1.58
N GLU A 448 16.19 -6.85 2.14
CA GLU A 448 16.38 -5.46 1.73
C GLU A 448 17.79 -4.96 2.02
N SER A 449 18.35 -5.27 3.20
CA SER A 449 19.73 -4.89 3.53
C SER A 449 20.76 -5.65 2.68
N GLY A 450 20.47 -6.90 2.33
CA GLY A 450 21.27 -7.68 1.39
C GLY A 450 21.32 -7.04 0.00
N ALA A 451 20.17 -6.63 -0.53
CA ALA A 451 20.07 -5.94 -1.81
C ALA A 451 20.83 -4.59 -1.80
N LEU A 452 20.59 -3.76 -0.78
CA LEU A 452 21.27 -2.46 -0.63
C LEU A 452 22.82 -2.59 -0.59
N LYS A 453 23.34 -3.65 -0.02
CA LYS A 453 24.78 -3.92 0.02
C LYS A 453 25.39 -4.24 -1.34
N ILE A 454 24.65 -4.93 -2.20
CA ILE A 454 25.15 -5.46 -3.48
C ILE A 454 25.00 -4.44 -4.61
N ILE A 455 23.94 -3.60 -4.60
CA ILE A 455 23.62 -2.63 -5.65
C ILE A 455 24.83 -1.78 -6.07
N PRO A 456 25.65 -1.19 -5.18
CA PRO A 456 26.80 -0.40 -5.62
C PRO A 456 27.82 -1.17 -6.45
N THR A 457 27.97 -2.48 -6.22
CA THR A 457 28.84 -3.36 -7.01
C THR A 457 28.23 -3.64 -8.38
N ILE A 458 26.92 -3.85 -8.43
CA ILE A 458 26.17 -4.05 -9.70
C ILE A 458 26.26 -2.79 -10.54
N ASP A 459 26.02 -1.63 -9.95
CA ASP A 459 26.08 -0.32 -10.64
C ASP A 459 27.45 -0.08 -11.26
N LYS A 460 28.52 -0.31 -10.50
CA LYS A 460 29.90 -0.16 -10.99
C LYS A 460 30.21 -1.08 -12.18
N GLU A 461 29.74 -2.31 -12.14
CA GLU A 461 29.91 -3.24 -13.26
C GLU A 461 29.04 -2.84 -14.45
N ALA A 462 27.80 -2.36 -14.18
CA ALA A 462 26.91 -1.83 -15.22
C ALA A 462 27.54 -0.62 -15.94
N GLU A 463 28.18 0.31 -15.22
CA GLU A 463 28.92 1.43 -15.82
C GLU A 463 30.08 0.92 -16.71
N ARG A 464 30.83 -0.10 -16.24
CA ARG A 464 31.89 -0.72 -17.05
C ARG A 464 31.34 -1.33 -18.34
N ILE A 465 30.21 -2.03 -18.25
CA ILE A 465 29.52 -2.62 -19.42
C ILE A 465 29.01 -1.52 -20.34
N LEU A 466 28.36 -0.49 -19.80
CA LEU A 466 27.82 0.63 -20.58
C LEU A 466 28.94 1.32 -21.41
N ASN A 467 30.14 1.49 -20.83
CA ASN A 467 31.26 2.10 -21.50
C ASN A 467 31.91 1.19 -22.58
N SER A 468 31.82 -0.14 -22.45
CA SER A 468 32.47 -1.10 -23.36
C SER A 468 31.54 -1.74 -24.37
N ASN A 469 30.29 -1.99 -23.98
CA ASN A 469 29.26 -2.68 -24.78
C ASN A 469 27.86 -2.23 -24.36
N PRO A 470 27.43 -1.00 -24.73
CA PRO A 470 26.18 -0.37 -24.24
C PRO A 470 24.93 -1.22 -24.42
N GLU A 471 24.86 -2.00 -25.52
CA GLU A 471 23.68 -2.83 -25.80
C GLU A 471 23.49 -3.99 -24.80
N LYS A 472 24.51 -4.35 -23.99
CA LYS A 472 24.42 -5.41 -22.98
C LYS A 472 24.02 -4.95 -21.59
N VAL A 473 24.05 -3.62 -21.32
CA VAL A 473 23.81 -3.13 -19.95
C VAL A 473 22.38 -3.44 -19.47
N LYS A 474 21.38 -3.25 -20.33
CA LYS A 474 19.98 -3.51 -19.97
C LYS A 474 19.73 -5.00 -19.67
N GLU A 475 20.32 -5.91 -20.44
CA GLU A 475 20.20 -7.36 -20.18
C GLU A 475 20.93 -7.75 -18.88
N TYR A 476 22.09 -7.17 -18.60
CA TYR A 476 22.81 -7.36 -17.33
C TYR A 476 21.96 -6.94 -16.12
N LEU A 477 21.35 -5.75 -16.15
CA LEU A 477 20.51 -5.23 -15.08
C LEU A 477 19.20 -6.02 -14.97
N THR A 478 18.65 -6.49 -16.08
CA THR A 478 17.47 -7.38 -16.09
C THR A 478 17.75 -8.67 -15.33
N LYS A 479 18.88 -9.32 -15.58
CA LYS A 479 19.27 -10.56 -14.88
C LYS A 479 19.42 -10.35 -13.37
N TRP A 480 19.95 -9.22 -12.94
CA TRP A 480 20.02 -8.90 -11.52
C TRP A 480 18.65 -8.67 -10.90
N SER A 481 17.74 -7.98 -11.60
CA SER A 481 16.35 -7.79 -11.16
C SER A 481 15.62 -9.14 -11.02
N GLU A 482 15.79 -10.04 -12.00
CA GLU A 482 15.25 -11.41 -11.96
C GLU A 482 15.85 -12.23 -10.80
N LEU A 483 17.16 -12.11 -10.54
CA LEU A 483 17.84 -12.82 -9.46
C LEU A 483 17.36 -12.35 -8.08
N PHE A 484 17.22 -11.05 -7.85
CA PHE A 484 16.68 -10.52 -6.60
C PHE A 484 15.27 -11.06 -6.34
N ALA A 485 14.40 -11.01 -7.35
CA ALA A 485 13.03 -11.49 -7.23
C ALA A 485 12.96 -13.01 -7.00
N THR A 486 13.78 -13.79 -7.71
CA THR A 486 13.84 -15.25 -7.52
C THR A 486 14.31 -15.62 -6.10
N ARG A 487 15.34 -14.96 -5.59
CA ARG A 487 15.84 -15.16 -4.21
C ARG A 487 14.77 -14.80 -3.18
N MET A 488 14.12 -13.66 -3.35
CA MET A 488 13.02 -13.23 -2.49
C MET A 488 11.90 -14.27 -2.50
N PHE A 489 11.44 -14.68 -3.67
CA PHE A 489 10.32 -15.60 -3.82
C PHE A 489 10.60 -16.97 -3.17
N ASN A 490 11.80 -17.52 -3.37
CA ASN A 490 12.21 -18.76 -2.72
C ASN A 490 12.30 -18.61 -1.19
N LYS A 491 12.85 -17.49 -0.71
CA LYS A 491 12.92 -17.20 0.73
C LYS A 491 11.53 -17.09 1.35
N TRP A 492 10.55 -16.48 0.66
CA TRP A 492 9.17 -16.42 1.13
C TRP A 492 8.46 -17.76 1.12
N LYS A 493 8.74 -18.64 0.15
CA LYS A 493 8.28 -20.05 0.19
C LYS A 493 8.82 -20.81 1.41
N GLU A 494 10.06 -20.60 1.77
CA GLU A 494 10.66 -21.16 2.99
C GLU A 494 10.01 -20.58 4.25
N LEU A 495 9.82 -19.26 4.28
CA LEU A 495 9.19 -18.54 5.40
C LEU A 495 7.74 -19.01 5.63
N ASP A 496 6.94 -19.16 4.58
CA ASP A 496 5.57 -19.67 4.66
C ASP A 496 5.51 -21.04 5.37
N ARG A 497 6.37 -21.97 4.93
CA ARG A 497 6.45 -23.31 5.52
C ARG A 497 6.98 -23.28 6.97
N TYR A 498 7.99 -22.46 7.22
CA TYR A 498 8.57 -22.29 8.56
C TYR A 498 7.53 -21.75 9.55
N LEU A 499 6.79 -20.70 9.18
CA LEU A 499 5.76 -20.12 10.04
C LEU A 499 4.63 -21.11 10.33
N LEU A 500 4.19 -21.87 9.30
CA LEU A 500 3.17 -22.89 9.47
C LEU A 500 3.63 -23.96 10.48
N VAL A 501 4.85 -24.47 10.36
CA VAL A 501 5.38 -25.49 11.28
C VAL A 501 5.55 -24.92 12.69
N LYS A 502 6.10 -23.70 12.82
CA LYS A 502 6.40 -23.10 14.13
C LYS A 502 5.15 -22.79 14.94
N TYR A 503 4.10 -22.28 14.28
CA TYR A 503 2.95 -21.66 14.93
C TYR A 503 1.63 -22.44 14.78
N ILE A 504 1.67 -23.67 14.26
CA ILE A 504 0.46 -24.48 14.09
C ILE A 504 -0.26 -24.69 15.44
N ASP A 505 -1.60 -24.71 15.43
CA ASP A 505 -2.50 -24.99 16.56
C ASP A 505 -2.34 -24.06 17.78
N GLY A 506 -1.74 -22.89 17.61
CA GLY A 506 -1.68 -21.93 18.70
C GLY A 506 -0.49 -22.05 19.63
N ASN A 507 0.32 -23.06 19.47
CA ASN A 507 1.58 -23.20 20.19
C ASN A 507 2.77 -22.57 19.43
N VAL A 508 3.94 -22.51 20.09
CA VAL A 508 5.19 -22.04 19.49
C VAL A 508 6.24 -23.11 19.72
N LYS A 509 6.68 -23.76 18.64
CA LYS A 509 7.75 -24.76 18.74
C LYS A 509 9.08 -24.12 19.13
N LEU A 510 9.79 -24.75 20.06
CA LEU A 510 11.11 -24.33 20.50
C LEU A 510 12.15 -24.55 19.40
N GLN A 511 13.19 -23.70 19.39
CA GLN A 511 14.28 -23.79 18.43
C GLN A 511 15.63 -23.94 19.13
N ASN A 512 16.50 -24.70 18.51
CA ASN A 512 17.92 -24.79 18.85
C ASN A 512 18.67 -23.51 18.38
N PRO A 513 19.89 -23.26 18.86
CA PRO A 513 20.69 -22.11 18.43
C PRO A 513 20.99 -22.06 16.92
N ASP A 514 20.95 -23.20 16.22
CA ASP A 514 21.15 -23.31 14.78
C ASP A 514 19.85 -23.05 13.96
N GLY A 515 18.74 -22.75 14.63
CA GLY A 515 17.43 -22.50 14.03
C GLY A 515 16.58 -23.73 13.73
N SER A 516 17.09 -24.95 13.92
CA SER A 516 16.30 -26.18 13.83
C SER A 516 15.28 -26.26 14.96
N PHE A 517 14.16 -26.98 14.75
CA PHE A 517 13.19 -27.19 15.81
C PHE A 517 13.69 -28.23 16.80
N THR A 518 13.48 -27.97 18.10
CA THR A 518 13.93 -28.83 19.18
C THR A 518 13.10 -30.12 19.22
N ASP A 519 13.74 -31.26 19.03
CA ASP A 519 13.17 -32.60 19.18
C ASP A 519 13.02 -32.97 20.65
N ASN A 520 12.11 -33.91 20.97
CA ASN A 520 11.89 -34.41 22.33
C ASN A 520 13.04 -35.29 22.89
N GLY A 521 14.15 -35.43 22.17
CA GLY A 521 15.33 -36.22 22.53
C GLY A 521 15.35 -37.64 21.97
N ASN A 522 14.33 -38.05 21.22
CA ASN A 522 14.22 -39.41 20.68
C ASN A 522 14.43 -39.53 19.18
N ASN A 523 14.68 -38.42 18.47
CA ASN A 523 14.88 -38.33 17.00
C ASN A 523 13.75 -38.97 16.17
N ALA A 524 12.51 -38.89 16.68
CA ALA A 524 11.32 -39.44 16.03
C ALA A 524 10.48 -38.39 15.29
N GLY A 525 11.01 -37.17 15.09
CA GLY A 525 10.26 -36.07 14.53
C GLY A 525 9.18 -35.50 15.44
N ILE A 526 9.19 -35.83 16.72
CA ILE A 526 8.28 -35.33 17.74
C ILE A 526 8.94 -34.14 18.42
N PRO A 527 8.33 -32.93 18.42
CA PRO A 527 8.93 -31.77 19.05
C PRO A 527 9.03 -31.90 20.56
N ALA A 528 9.98 -31.20 21.18
CA ALA A 528 9.92 -30.88 22.59
C ALA A 528 8.61 -30.14 22.90
N GLU A 529 8.18 -30.15 24.18
CA GLU A 529 6.93 -29.48 24.60
C GLU A 529 6.92 -28.04 24.10
N PRO A 530 5.97 -27.65 23.23
CA PRO A 530 5.93 -26.30 22.66
C PRO A 530 5.49 -25.27 23.70
N ALA A 531 5.97 -24.05 23.55
CA ALA A 531 5.48 -22.95 24.37
C ALA A 531 4.04 -22.60 24.02
N GLN A 532 3.27 -22.22 25.04
CA GLN A 532 1.89 -21.75 24.92
C GLN A 532 1.79 -20.33 25.50
N PRO A 533 2.15 -19.27 24.72
CA PRO A 533 2.24 -17.91 25.24
C PRO A 533 0.88 -17.33 25.67
N GLY A 534 -0.22 -17.89 25.15
CA GLY A 534 -1.56 -17.40 25.44
C GLY A 534 -1.80 -15.99 24.90
N TYR A 535 -2.70 -15.27 25.54
CA TYR A 535 -3.08 -13.91 25.18
C TYR A 535 -2.35 -12.88 26.05
N SER A 536 -2.23 -11.65 25.55
CA SER A 536 -1.67 -10.53 26.31
C SER A 536 -2.47 -10.26 27.60
N LYS A 537 -1.77 -9.77 28.64
CA LYS A 537 -2.41 -9.45 29.94
C LYS A 537 -3.58 -8.47 29.77
N ARG A 538 -3.43 -7.51 28.89
CA ARG A 538 -4.45 -6.51 28.58
C ARG A 538 -5.73 -7.15 28.01
N TRP A 539 -5.59 -8.11 27.09
CA TRP A 539 -6.73 -8.87 26.58
C TRP A 539 -7.42 -9.67 27.69
N GLN A 540 -6.64 -10.30 28.56
CA GLN A 540 -7.17 -11.04 29.70
C GLN A 540 -7.95 -10.12 30.66
N GLU A 541 -7.46 -8.89 30.91
CA GLU A 541 -8.16 -7.88 31.73
C GLU A 541 -9.45 -7.41 31.04
N ALA A 542 -9.45 -7.23 29.72
CA ALA A 542 -10.65 -6.90 28.94
C ALA A 542 -11.69 -8.02 29.01
N VAL A 543 -11.27 -9.28 28.84
CA VAL A 543 -12.15 -10.46 28.98
C VAL A 543 -12.72 -10.57 30.38
N ALA A 544 -11.90 -10.34 31.41
CA ALA A 544 -12.36 -10.37 32.81
C ALA A 544 -13.37 -9.25 33.14
N SER A 545 -13.39 -8.18 32.36
CA SER A 545 -14.34 -7.06 32.49
C SER A 545 -15.62 -7.23 31.65
N ASP A 546 -15.70 -8.26 30.82
CA ASP A 546 -16.88 -8.54 29.99
C ASP A 546 -18.06 -9.03 30.85
N PRO A 547 -19.31 -8.68 30.53
CA PRO A 547 -20.49 -9.17 31.27
C PRO A 547 -20.62 -10.68 31.37
N HIS A 548 -20.01 -11.44 30.46
CA HIS A 548 -19.98 -12.90 30.50
C HIS A 548 -18.81 -13.48 31.32
N ALA A 549 -17.89 -12.66 31.81
CA ALA A 549 -16.73 -13.09 32.59
C ALA A 549 -17.05 -13.97 33.79
N PRO A 550 -18.19 -13.81 34.52
CA PRO A 550 -18.52 -14.67 35.64
C PRO A 550 -18.61 -16.16 35.27
N ILE A 551 -18.95 -16.52 34.02
CA ILE A 551 -18.97 -17.90 33.53
C ILE A 551 -17.55 -18.50 33.47
N LEU A 552 -16.56 -17.67 33.21
CA LEU A 552 -15.15 -18.06 33.07
C LEU A 552 -14.42 -18.07 34.41
N GLN A 553 -15.01 -17.48 35.46
CA GLN A 553 -14.36 -17.36 36.75
C GLN A 553 -14.30 -18.73 37.45
N VAL A 554 -13.10 -19.16 37.80
CA VAL A 554 -12.90 -20.37 38.62
C VAL A 554 -13.45 -20.10 40.02
N PRO A 555 -14.36 -20.98 40.54
CA PRO A 555 -14.88 -20.83 41.88
C PRO A 555 -13.77 -20.85 42.93
N ASP A 556 -13.77 -19.89 43.86
CA ASP A 556 -12.82 -19.92 44.99
C ASP A 556 -13.09 -21.11 45.89
N PRO A 557 -12.17 -22.09 46.02
CA PRO A 557 -12.36 -23.24 46.90
C PRO A 557 -12.58 -22.86 48.36
N LYS A 558 -12.16 -21.66 48.77
CA LYS A 558 -12.34 -21.15 50.15
C LYS A 558 -13.68 -20.46 50.38
N ALA A 559 -14.38 -20.04 49.29
CA ALA A 559 -15.70 -19.41 49.41
C ALA A 559 -16.82 -20.36 49.77
N LYS A 560 -16.64 -21.69 49.59
CA LYS A 560 -17.65 -22.73 49.90
C LYS A 560 -17.96 -22.92 51.39
N LYS A 561 -17.25 -22.25 52.31
CA LYS A 561 -17.52 -22.36 53.77
C LYS A 561 -18.50 -21.32 54.30
N LYS A 562 -19.00 -20.39 53.49
CA LYS A 562 -19.94 -19.35 53.94
C LYS A 562 -21.39 -19.53 53.46
N SER A 563 -21.68 -20.44 52.52
CA SER A 563 -23.04 -20.63 51.98
C SER A 563 -23.81 -21.86 52.49
N THR A 564 -23.19 -22.70 53.32
CA THR A 564 -23.87 -23.92 53.86
C THR A 564 -24.76 -23.64 55.09
N ASP A 565 -24.77 -22.42 55.60
CA ASP A 565 -25.62 -22.07 56.77
C ASP A 565 -26.96 -21.40 56.39
N ILE A 566 -27.32 -21.27 55.09
CA ILE A 566 -28.58 -20.65 54.65
C ILE A 566 -29.51 -21.59 53.86
N GLU A 567 -29.07 -22.78 53.42
CA GLU A 567 -29.89 -23.68 52.58
C GLU A 567 -30.56 -24.85 53.29
N GLU A 568 -30.47 -24.97 54.61
CA GLU A 568 -31.22 -26.02 55.37
C GLU A 568 -32.68 -25.69 55.67
N ASN A 569 -33.22 -24.53 55.22
CA ASN A 569 -34.59 -24.11 55.52
C ASN A 569 -35.55 -23.97 54.32
N ALA A 570 -35.22 -24.49 53.13
CA ALA A 570 -36.08 -24.34 51.94
C ALA A 570 -36.39 -25.63 51.16
N ALA A 571 -36.23 -26.81 51.78
CA ALA A 571 -36.54 -28.09 51.13
C ALA A 571 -37.74 -28.77 51.78
N GLU A 572 -38.89 -28.13 51.74
CA GLU A 572 -40.22 -28.80 51.87
C GLU A 572 -41.22 -28.02 51.02
N LYS A 573 -41.44 -28.49 49.79
CA LYS A 573 -42.72 -28.58 49.07
C LYS A 573 -42.56 -28.72 47.56
N GLU A 574 -43.26 -29.74 47.11
CA GLU A 574 -43.86 -30.02 45.81
C GLU A 574 -43.08 -30.88 44.80
N SER A 575 -43.44 -32.15 44.86
CA SER A 575 -43.31 -33.15 43.80
C SER A 575 -44.42 -33.00 42.74
N VAL A 576 -44.09 -33.02 41.47
CA VAL A 576 -44.96 -33.36 40.35
C VAL A 576 -44.16 -34.19 39.34
N PRO A 577 -44.77 -35.24 38.71
CA PRO A 577 -44.02 -36.36 38.14
C PRO A 577 -43.54 -36.13 36.69
N ALA A 578 -42.52 -36.90 36.34
CA ALA A 578 -41.91 -36.96 35.02
C ALA A 578 -42.84 -37.61 33.97
N GLU A 579 -42.82 -37.04 32.78
CA GLU A 579 -43.33 -37.63 31.56
C GLU A 579 -42.17 -38.06 30.65
N GLU A 580 -42.21 -39.33 30.31
CA GLU A 580 -41.24 -40.07 29.51
C GLU A 580 -41.42 -39.74 28.03
N THR A 581 -40.40 -39.32 27.32
CA THR A 581 -40.38 -39.37 25.85
C THR A 581 -39.08 -39.97 25.33
N ALA A 582 -39.27 -40.98 24.47
CA ALA A 582 -38.27 -41.85 23.87
C ALA A 582 -37.34 -41.18 22.85
N PRO A 583 -36.17 -41.76 22.55
CA PRO A 583 -35.19 -41.20 21.61
C PRO A 583 -35.53 -41.56 20.15
N PRO A 584 -35.13 -40.74 19.18
CA PRO A 584 -35.20 -41.12 17.77
C PRO A 584 -33.93 -41.85 17.29
N ALA A 585 -34.18 -42.70 16.30
CA ALA A 585 -33.35 -43.73 15.74
C ALA A 585 -32.11 -43.23 14.98
N GLU A 586 -31.11 -44.09 14.96
CA GLU A 586 -29.94 -44.08 14.07
C GLU A 586 -30.33 -44.30 12.63
N VAL A 587 -29.69 -43.53 11.71
CA VAL A 587 -29.64 -43.86 10.29
C VAL A 587 -28.17 -43.97 9.89
N SER A 588 -27.80 -45.21 9.57
CA SER A 588 -26.55 -45.61 8.92
C SER A 588 -26.66 -45.37 7.41
N GLU A 589 -25.70 -44.74 6.81
CA GLU A 589 -25.39 -44.95 5.41
C GLU A 589 -23.87 -45.09 5.18
N GLU A 590 -23.53 -46.31 4.80
CA GLU A 590 -22.28 -46.66 4.15
C GLU A 590 -22.25 -46.06 2.75
N ASN A 591 -21.10 -45.57 2.30
CA ASN A 591 -20.74 -45.77 0.90
C ASN A 591 -19.23 -45.72 0.68
N ASP A 592 -18.84 -46.60 -0.21
CA ASP A 592 -17.55 -47.14 -0.55
C ASP A 592 -16.54 -46.16 -1.15
N MET A 593 -15.29 -46.48 -0.86
CA MET A 593 -14.10 -45.98 -1.53
C MET A 593 -13.87 -46.68 -2.86
N GLU A 594 -13.39 -45.94 -3.83
CA GLU A 594 -12.56 -46.48 -4.89
C GLU A 594 -11.26 -45.68 -5.02
N GLU A 595 -10.19 -46.38 -4.84
CA GLU A 595 -8.80 -46.01 -4.92
C GLU A 595 -8.34 -46.12 -6.39
N THR A 596 -7.77 -45.04 -6.95
CA THR A 596 -6.92 -45.18 -8.14
C THR A 596 -5.65 -44.37 -8.00
N THR A 597 -4.59 -45.08 -7.73
CA THR A 597 -3.20 -44.70 -7.90
C THR A 597 -2.85 -44.44 -9.35
N LYS A 598 -2.19 -43.33 -9.66
CA LYS A 598 -1.21 -43.25 -10.77
C LYS A 598 -0.04 -42.34 -10.39
N ASP A 599 1.06 -43.00 -10.25
CA ASP A 599 2.43 -42.56 -10.22
C ASP A 599 2.84 -41.95 -11.56
N THR A 600 3.50 -40.80 -11.56
CA THR A 600 4.54 -40.49 -12.57
C THR A 600 5.46 -39.37 -12.07
N SER A 601 6.68 -39.76 -11.89
CA SER A 601 7.91 -39.04 -11.67
C SER A 601 8.19 -37.97 -12.76
N VAL A 602 8.44 -36.72 -12.35
CA VAL A 602 9.33 -35.77 -13.06
C VAL A 602 10.11 -34.96 -12.02
N GLU A 603 11.27 -35.46 -11.68
CA GLU A 603 12.33 -34.72 -11.04
C GLU A 603 13.53 -34.63 -11.96
N GLN A 604 14.28 -33.52 -11.86
CA GLN A 604 15.58 -33.22 -12.45
C GLN A 604 15.59 -32.60 -13.85
N VAL A 605 15.61 -31.25 -13.91
CA VAL A 605 16.43 -30.45 -14.87
C VAL A 605 16.60 -28.97 -14.44
N ALA A 606 16.47 -28.59 -13.19
CA ALA A 606 16.61 -27.16 -12.81
C ALA A 606 17.81 -26.84 -11.89
N SER A 607 18.74 -27.74 -11.65
CA SER A 607 19.77 -27.55 -10.61
C SER A 607 21.20 -27.22 -11.11
N GLU A 608 21.49 -27.26 -12.38
CA GLU A 608 22.89 -27.11 -12.84
C GLU A 608 23.26 -25.69 -13.32
N GLU A 609 22.33 -24.92 -13.89
CA GLU A 609 22.64 -23.53 -14.34
C GLU A 609 22.73 -22.49 -13.20
N THR A 610 22.10 -22.76 -12.05
CA THR A 610 22.09 -21.82 -10.91
C THR A 610 23.35 -21.90 -10.07
N THR A 611 24.07 -22.99 -10.13
CA THR A 611 25.30 -23.23 -9.34
C THR A 611 26.51 -22.52 -9.95
N GLU A 612 26.59 -22.44 -11.28
CA GLU A 612 27.72 -21.82 -11.98
C GLU A 612 27.79 -20.30 -11.83
N VAL A 613 26.65 -19.64 -11.59
CA VAL A 613 26.61 -18.18 -11.33
C VAL A 613 26.94 -17.85 -9.88
N LEU A 614 26.74 -18.77 -8.94
CA LEU A 614 27.03 -18.59 -7.52
C LEU A 614 28.52 -18.79 -7.19
N GLU A 615 29.22 -19.67 -7.86
CA GLU A 615 30.67 -19.90 -7.66
C GLU A 615 31.54 -18.75 -8.18
N THR A 616 31.03 -17.93 -9.11
CA THR A 616 31.74 -16.74 -9.62
C THR A 616 31.65 -15.52 -8.68
N LEU A 617 30.84 -15.58 -7.61
CA LEU A 617 30.64 -14.48 -6.65
C LEU A 617 31.34 -14.71 -5.30
N GLU A 618 31.89 -15.90 -5.04
CA GLU A 618 32.72 -16.18 -3.84
C GLU A 618 34.22 -16.14 -4.12
N ALA A 619 34.65 -15.93 -5.36
CA ALA A 619 36.02 -15.65 -5.77
C ALA A 619 36.13 -14.18 -6.23
#